data_c25ba6df20d3c59824438fb9f02ea99d
#
_entry.id   c25ba6df20d3c59824438fb9f02ea99d
#
_cell.length_a   1.000
_cell.length_b   1.000
_cell.length_c   1.000
_cell.angle_alpha   90.00
_cell.angle_beta   90.00
_cell.angle_gamma   90.00
#
_symmetry.space_group_name_H-M   'P 1'
#
loop_
_entity.id
_entity.type
_entity.pdbx_description
1 polymer ?
#
loop_
_entity_poly.entity_id
_entity_poly.type
_entity_poly.pdbx_seq_one_letter_code
_entity_poly.pdbx_strand_id
1 'polypeptide(L)'
;MNDLVNLKRKLDELGVPPTNRRLVLCTDHVNDLLETEQTFKEQYNVDRNDGKVGKLYGFDIYEFGANPTYSTTGKKNALGAVPKAGEFQCSFAFYVPRVFKATGSTKMYYSPAESDPQYQRNLVSYRHYFICMPKKEDAGGVIRSGYNAG
;
A
#
# COMPACT_ATOMS: atom_id res chain seq x y z
N MET A 1 14.73 -8.90 7.56
CA MET A 1 15.89 -8.66 6.70
C MET A 1 15.99 -9.62 5.53
N ASN A 2 16.14 -10.92 5.77
CA ASN A 2 16.27 -11.92 4.70
C ASN A 2 15.13 -11.86 3.66
N ASP A 3 13.92 -11.48 4.06
CA ASP A 3 12.75 -11.43 3.19
C ASP A 3 12.82 -10.33 2.13
N LEU A 4 13.38 -9.16 2.49
CA LEU A 4 13.61 -8.07 1.54
C LEU A 4 14.65 -8.45 0.48
N VAL A 5 15.74 -9.09 0.90
CA VAL A 5 16.80 -9.57 0.01
C VAL A 5 16.25 -10.67 -0.91
N ASN A 6 15.44 -11.58 -0.36
CA ASN A 6 14.77 -12.62 -1.15
C ASN A 6 13.76 -12.05 -2.14
N LEU A 7 13.01 -11.03 -1.75
CA LEU A 7 12.08 -10.33 -2.64
C LEU A 7 12.84 -9.64 -3.78
N LYS A 8 13.96 -8.96 -3.45
CA LYS A 8 14.85 -8.36 -4.45
C LYS A 8 15.35 -9.42 -5.45
N ARG A 9 15.87 -10.55 -4.95
CA ARG A 9 16.36 -11.64 -5.79
C ARG A 9 15.29 -12.16 -6.75
N LYS A 10 14.08 -12.42 -6.25
CA LYS A 10 12.96 -12.86 -7.09
C LYS A 10 12.61 -11.86 -8.20
N LEU A 11 12.61 -10.57 -7.90
CA LEU A 11 12.34 -9.55 -8.92
C LEU A 11 13.47 -9.45 -9.93
N ASP A 12 14.72 -9.67 -9.52
CA ASP A 12 15.89 -9.69 -10.43
C ASP A 12 15.81 -10.92 -11.36
N GLU A 13 15.44 -12.10 -10.83
CA GLU A 13 15.24 -13.33 -11.61
C GLU A 13 14.09 -13.19 -12.64
N LEU A 14 13.05 -12.41 -12.33
CA LEU A 14 11.96 -12.09 -13.24
C LEU A 14 12.30 -10.99 -14.27
N GLY A 15 13.55 -10.53 -14.30
CA GLY A 15 14.01 -9.50 -15.22
C GLY A 15 13.36 -8.13 -15.00
N VAL A 16 12.96 -7.83 -13.76
CA VAL A 16 12.43 -6.50 -13.41
C VAL A 16 13.62 -5.54 -13.22
N PRO A 17 13.67 -4.37 -13.90
CA PRO A 17 14.73 -3.40 -13.71
C PRO A 17 14.86 -2.95 -12.25
N PRO A 18 16.07 -2.64 -11.75
CA PRO A 18 16.28 -2.21 -10.36
C PRO A 18 15.79 -0.78 -10.08
N THR A 19 15.45 -0.03 -11.12
CA THR A 19 14.91 1.32 -11.02
C THR A 19 13.39 1.31 -10.91
N ASN A 20 12.81 2.31 -10.25
CA ASN A 20 11.34 2.45 -10.10
C ASN A 20 10.64 1.27 -9.40
N ARG A 21 11.34 0.54 -8.55
CA ARG A 21 10.73 -0.42 -7.63
C ARG A 21 10.26 0.32 -6.39
N ARG A 22 9.00 0.19 -6.05
CA ARG A 22 8.43 0.75 -4.83
C ARG A 22 8.08 -0.34 -3.86
N LEU A 23 8.37 -0.11 -2.60
CA LEU A 23 8.03 -0.98 -1.48
C LEU A 23 7.17 -0.19 -0.49
N VAL A 24 5.97 -0.67 -0.24
CA VAL A 24 5.06 -0.09 0.74
C VAL A 24 5.05 -0.99 1.95
N LEU A 25 5.61 -0.51 3.04
CA LEU A 25 5.72 -1.22 4.31
C LEU A 25 4.51 -0.94 5.20
N CYS A 26 4.08 -1.94 5.95
CA CYS A 26 3.22 -1.73 7.10
C CYS A 26 4.05 -1.18 8.28
N THR A 27 3.37 -0.60 9.26
CA THR A 27 4.03 0.06 10.41
C THR A 27 4.94 -0.89 11.18
N ASP A 28 4.54 -2.13 11.39
CA ASP A 28 5.36 -3.12 12.11
C ASP A 28 6.67 -3.41 11.37
N HIS A 29 6.61 -3.60 10.04
CA HIS A 29 7.82 -3.83 9.26
C HIS A 29 8.74 -2.60 9.17
N VAL A 30 8.18 -1.38 9.26
CA VAL A 30 8.99 -0.16 9.36
C VAL A 30 9.72 -0.13 10.69
N ASN A 31 9.03 -0.45 11.80
CA ASN A 31 9.65 -0.50 13.13
C ASN A 31 10.75 -1.56 13.19
N ASP A 32 10.52 -2.76 12.66
CA ASP A 32 11.55 -3.81 12.58
C ASP A 32 12.79 -3.35 11.81
N LEU A 33 12.61 -2.60 10.72
CA LEU A 33 13.74 -2.04 9.96
C LEU A 33 14.45 -0.92 10.72
N LEU A 34 13.72 -0.10 11.45
CA LEU A 34 14.31 0.95 12.29
C LEU A 34 15.14 0.37 13.44
N GLU A 35 14.78 -0.81 13.95
CA GLU A 35 15.55 -1.47 15.00
C GLU A 35 16.78 -2.19 14.45
N THR A 36 16.68 -2.80 13.26
CA THR A 36 17.73 -3.69 12.74
C THR A 36 18.70 -3.01 11.77
N GLU A 37 18.30 -1.93 11.07
CA GLU A 37 19.07 -1.32 9.98
C GLU A 37 19.50 0.11 10.26
N GLN A 38 20.78 0.28 10.60
CA GLN A 38 21.35 1.60 10.86
C GLN A 38 21.23 2.56 9.68
N THR A 39 21.48 2.09 8.46
CA THR A 39 21.37 2.89 7.24
C THR A 39 19.93 3.39 7.00
N PHE A 40 18.94 2.56 7.30
CA PHE A 40 17.54 2.95 7.19
C PHE A 40 17.17 3.99 8.25
N LYS A 41 17.65 3.81 9.47
CA LYS A 41 17.46 4.74 10.58
C LYS A 41 17.98 6.14 10.29
N GLU A 42 19.14 6.23 9.64
CA GLU A 42 19.73 7.51 9.23
C GLU A 42 18.90 8.19 8.12
N GLN A 43 18.40 7.43 7.15
CA GLN A 43 17.58 7.96 6.07
C GLN A 43 16.17 8.35 6.49
N TYR A 44 15.59 7.66 7.47
CA TYR A 44 14.21 7.87 7.92
C TYR A 44 13.92 9.30 8.38
N ASN A 45 14.90 9.97 8.96
CA ASN A 45 14.76 11.32 9.48
C ASN A 45 15.06 12.43 8.48
N VAL A 46 15.69 12.11 7.34
CA VAL A 46 16.26 13.13 6.43
C VAL A 46 15.29 13.51 5.30
N ASP A 47 14.48 12.60 4.80
CA ASP A 47 13.76 12.80 3.55
C ASP A 47 12.30 12.31 3.61
N ARG A 48 11.46 13.04 4.33
CA ARG A 48 10.01 12.75 4.46
C ARG A 48 9.13 13.40 3.40
N ASN A 49 9.71 13.90 2.33
CA ASN A 49 8.94 14.48 1.24
C ASN A 49 8.14 13.39 0.50
N ASP A 50 6.87 13.63 0.25
CA ASP A 50 5.96 12.75 -0.51
C ASP A 50 5.67 11.37 0.11
N GLY A 51 5.83 11.19 1.43
CA GLY A 51 5.58 9.90 2.10
C GLY A 51 6.65 8.84 1.84
N LYS A 52 7.74 9.20 1.15
CA LYS A 52 8.91 8.36 0.99
C LYS A 52 9.73 8.39 2.28
N VAL A 53 10.03 7.21 2.80
CA VAL A 53 10.71 7.04 4.09
C VAL A 53 12.20 6.77 3.92
N GLY A 54 12.60 6.22 2.77
CA GLY A 54 14.00 5.92 2.50
C GLY A 54 14.20 5.13 1.21
N LYS A 55 15.43 4.70 0.98
CA LYS A 55 15.80 3.84 -0.14
C LYS A 55 16.71 2.72 0.35
N LEU A 56 16.29 1.47 0.14
CA LEU A 56 17.05 0.31 0.58
C LEU A 56 16.97 -0.80 -0.47
N TYR A 57 18.09 -1.48 -0.74
CA TYR A 57 18.20 -2.59 -1.70
C TYR A 57 17.59 -2.34 -3.10
N GLY A 58 17.58 -1.07 -3.55
CA GLY A 58 17.01 -0.69 -4.85
C GLY A 58 15.50 -0.43 -4.83
N PHE A 59 14.87 -0.47 -3.66
CA PHE A 59 13.48 -0.08 -3.49
C PHE A 59 13.37 1.34 -2.94
N ASP A 60 12.46 2.13 -3.49
CA ASP A 60 11.96 3.33 -2.83
C ASP A 60 10.90 2.91 -1.81
N ILE A 61 11.14 3.22 -0.53
CA ILE A 61 10.33 2.75 0.59
C ILE A 61 9.31 3.81 0.98
N TYR A 62 8.08 3.36 1.13
CA TYR A 62 6.94 4.13 1.61
C TYR A 62 6.31 3.44 2.82
N GLU A 63 5.78 4.21 3.76
CA GLU A 63 5.03 3.71 4.90
C GLU A 63 3.53 3.91 4.67
N PHE A 64 2.72 2.88 4.95
CA PHE A 64 1.28 2.98 4.90
C PHE A 64 0.63 2.05 5.93
N GLY A 65 -0.11 2.64 6.90
CA GLY A 65 -0.70 1.88 8.01
C GLY A 65 -1.92 1.03 7.63
N ALA A 66 -2.60 1.33 6.51
CA ALA A 66 -3.78 0.60 6.08
C ALA A 66 -3.47 -0.46 4.99
N ASN A 67 -2.32 -1.11 5.10
CA ASN A 67 -1.95 -2.20 4.21
C ASN A 67 -2.92 -3.38 4.31
N PRO A 68 -3.09 -4.16 3.23
CA PRO A 68 -3.95 -5.35 3.25
C PRO A 68 -3.51 -6.34 4.33
N THR A 69 -4.49 -6.96 4.98
CA THR A 69 -4.29 -8.02 5.96
C THR A 69 -4.77 -9.36 5.40
N TYR A 70 -4.21 -10.44 5.91
CA TYR A 70 -4.53 -11.80 5.47
C TYR A 70 -4.90 -12.65 6.67
N SER A 71 -5.91 -13.50 6.49
CA SER A 71 -6.31 -14.50 7.49
C SER A 71 -5.22 -15.55 7.66
N THR A 72 -5.32 -16.33 8.74
CA THR A 72 -4.45 -17.49 9.01
C THR A 72 -4.43 -18.50 7.86
N THR A 73 -5.50 -18.59 7.08
CA THR A 73 -5.61 -19.44 5.88
C THR A 73 -4.98 -18.80 4.63
N GLY A 74 -4.43 -17.58 4.74
CA GLY A 74 -3.80 -16.89 3.62
C GLY A 74 -4.78 -16.14 2.69
N LYS A 75 -6.07 -16.06 3.03
CA LYS A 75 -7.07 -15.31 2.28
C LYS A 75 -6.99 -13.84 2.68
N LYS A 76 -7.04 -12.94 1.69
CA LYS A 76 -7.09 -11.50 1.94
C LYS A 76 -8.37 -11.10 2.66
N ASN A 77 -8.24 -10.32 3.72
CA ASN A 77 -9.38 -9.75 4.46
C ASN A 77 -10.05 -8.63 3.67
N ALA A 78 -11.28 -8.30 4.02
CA ALA A 78 -11.99 -7.16 3.43
C ALA A 78 -11.25 -5.84 3.72
N LEU A 79 -11.38 -4.88 2.83
CA LEU A 79 -10.80 -3.55 3.03
C LEU A 79 -11.38 -2.90 4.29
N GLY A 80 -10.49 -2.42 5.17
CA GLY A 80 -10.89 -1.81 6.44
C GLY A 80 -11.22 -2.80 7.57
N ALA A 81 -11.07 -4.11 7.35
CA ALA A 81 -11.19 -5.08 8.42
C ALA A 81 -10.06 -4.91 9.44
N VAL A 82 -10.41 -4.88 10.72
CA VAL A 82 -9.43 -4.86 11.80
C VAL A 82 -8.80 -6.25 11.90
N PRO A 83 -7.47 -6.38 11.83
CA PRO A 83 -6.81 -7.67 11.93
C PRO A 83 -6.98 -8.27 13.32
N LYS A 84 -7.18 -9.58 13.38
CA LYS A 84 -7.27 -10.34 14.63
C LYS A 84 -5.91 -10.92 14.99
N ALA A 85 -5.71 -11.25 16.24
CA ALA A 85 -4.51 -11.94 16.70
C ALA A 85 -4.27 -13.22 15.86
N GLY A 86 -3.04 -13.39 15.38
CA GLY A 86 -2.65 -14.51 14.51
C GLY A 86 -2.92 -14.32 13.01
N GLU A 87 -3.55 -13.22 12.60
CA GLU A 87 -3.63 -12.84 11.19
C GLU A 87 -2.30 -12.23 10.71
N PHE A 88 -2.16 -12.04 9.40
CA PHE A 88 -0.93 -11.54 8.81
C PHE A 88 -1.10 -10.12 8.32
N GLN A 89 -0.19 -9.23 8.72
CA GLN A 89 0.03 -7.96 8.03
C GLN A 89 0.93 -8.19 6.82
N CYS A 90 0.77 -7.35 5.80
CA CYS A 90 1.60 -7.44 4.63
C CYS A 90 2.22 -6.11 4.23
N SER A 91 3.42 -6.21 3.71
CA SER A 91 4.08 -5.19 2.92
C SER A 91 4.15 -5.65 1.48
N PHE A 92 4.00 -4.75 0.52
CA PHE A 92 4.00 -5.12 -0.88
C PHE A 92 4.97 -4.26 -1.68
N ALA A 93 5.64 -4.90 -2.63
CA ALA A 93 6.49 -4.24 -3.59
C ALA A 93 5.90 -4.33 -4.99
N PHE A 94 6.12 -3.31 -5.79
CA PHE A 94 5.71 -3.30 -7.18
C PHE A 94 6.66 -2.48 -8.06
N TYR A 95 6.69 -2.83 -9.34
CA TYR A 95 7.42 -2.10 -10.35
C TYR A 95 6.47 -1.13 -11.07
N VAL A 96 6.71 0.17 -10.90
CA VAL A 96 5.81 1.24 -11.34
C VAL A 96 5.40 1.13 -12.82
N PRO A 97 6.30 0.89 -13.78
CA PRO A 97 5.92 0.80 -15.20
C PRO A 97 5.00 -0.37 -15.56
N ARG A 98 4.93 -1.40 -14.70
CA ARG A 98 4.03 -2.57 -14.89
C ARG A 98 2.69 -2.46 -14.17
N VAL A 99 2.44 -1.31 -13.53
CA VAL A 99 1.15 -0.98 -12.89
C VAL A 99 0.56 0.22 -13.61
N PHE A 100 -0.74 0.25 -13.78
CA PHE A 100 -1.41 1.44 -14.30
C PHE A 100 -2.55 1.86 -13.40
N LYS A 101 -2.80 3.16 -13.39
CA LYS A 101 -3.96 3.78 -12.78
C LYS A 101 -4.71 4.56 -13.86
N ALA A 102 -5.97 4.30 -14.00
CA ALA A 102 -6.86 5.10 -14.83
C ALA A 102 -7.90 5.78 -13.94
N THR A 103 -8.12 7.06 -14.18
CA THR A 103 -9.09 7.88 -13.47
C THR A 103 -10.16 8.30 -14.46
N GLY A 104 -11.42 7.99 -14.15
CA GLY A 104 -12.56 8.42 -14.92
C GLY A 104 -13.04 9.83 -14.52
N SER A 105 -14.18 10.22 -15.04
CA SER A 105 -14.79 11.50 -14.70
C SER A 105 -15.28 11.54 -13.25
N THR A 106 -15.05 12.66 -12.58
CA THR A 106 -15.70 13.00 -11.31
C THR A 106 -16.95 13.82 -11.60
N LYS A 107 -18.10 13.41 -11.08
CA LYS A 107 -19.34 14.17 -11.16
C LYS A 107 -19.89 14.45 -9.79
N MET A 108 -20.32 15.68 -9.58
CA MET A 108 -21.05 16.11 -8.41
C MET A 108 -22.53 16.22 -8.76
N TYR A 109 -23.37 15.70 -7.91
CA TYR A 109 -24.82 15.82 -7.98
C TYR A 109 -25.30 16.61 -6.77
N TYR A 110 -26.15 17.58 -7.00
CA TYR A 110 -26.71 18.42 -5.96
C TYR A 110 -28.23 18.45 -6.10
N SER A 111 -28.93 18.23 -5.00
CA SER A 111 -30.37 18.42 -4.89
C SER A 111 -30.62 19.47 -3.81
N PRO A 112 -31.20 20.63 -4.16
CA PRO A 112 -31.54 21.66 -3.18
C PRO A 112 -32.70 21.21 -2.30
N ALA A 113 -32.80 21.76 -1.10
CA ALA A 113 -33.87 21.48 -0.13
C ALA A 113 -35.28 21.77 -0.68
N GLU A 114 -35.39 22.67 -1.62
CA GLU A 114 -36.66 23.01 -2.30
C GLU A 114 -37.23 21.85 -3.15
N SER A 115 -36.37 20.93 -3.59
CA SER A 115 -36.79 19.75 -4.37
C SER A 115 -37.19 18.55 -3.49
N ASP A 116 -37.01 18.62 -2.18
CA ASP A 116 -37.41 17.60 -1.21
C ASP A 116 -38.41 18.17 -0.19
N PRO A 117 -39.72 18.17 -0.54
CA PRO A 117 -40.74 18.78 0.32
C PRO A 117 -40.97 18.03 1.63
N GLN A 118 -40.50 16.78 1.74
CA GLN A 118 -40.71 15.94 2.91
C GLN A 118 -39.67 16.18 4.02
N TYR A 119 -38.40 16.35 3.63
CA TYR A 119 -37.29 16.46 4.60
C TYR A 119 -36.53 17.78 4.52
N GLN A 120 -36.75 18.58 3.47
CA GLN A 120 -36.13 19.89 3.25
C GLN A 120 -34.59 19.88 3.45
N ARG A 121 -33.92 18.86 2.85
CA ARG A 121 -32.49 18.64 2.98
C ARG A 121 -31.76 18.96 1.70
N ASN A 122 -30.60 19.62 1.82
CA ASN A 122 -29.63 19.73 0.75
C ASN A 122 -28.88 18.40 0.64
N LEU A 123 -28.93 17.75 -0.50
CA LEU A 123 -28.22 16.50 -0.77
C LEU A 123 -27.09 16.75 -1.75
N VAL A 124 -25.88 16.35 -1.36
CA VAL A 124 -24.69 16.39 -2.24
C VAL A 124 -24.15 14.98 -2.37
N SER A 125 -23.97 14.53 -3.61
CA SER A 125 -23.40 13.22 -3.90
C SER A 125 -22.27 13.35 -4.92
N TYR A 126 -21.17 12.61 -4.68
CA TYR A 126 -20.04 12.55 -5.59
C TYR A 126 -19.91 11.16 -6.20
N ARG A 127 -19.63 11.12 -7.48
CA ARG A 127 -19.27 9.89 -8.19
C ARG A 127 -17.89 10.05 -8.79
N HIS A 128 -16.98 9.20 -8.36
CA HIS A 128 -15.62 9.14 -8.88
C HIS A 128 -15.28 7.71 -9.30
N TYR A 129 -14.80 7.54 -10.51
CA TYR A 129 -14.35 6.25 -11.02
C TYR A 129 -12.84 6.23 -11.12
N PHE A 130 -12.24 5.19 -10.56
CA PHE A 130 -10.82 4.91 -10.77
C PHE A 130 -10.59 3.40 -10.81
N ILE A 131 -9.54 3.00 -11.48
CA ILE A 131 -9.06 1.62 -11.50
C ILE A 131 -7.54 1.62 -11.39
N CYS A 132 -6.99 0.70 -10.62
CA CYS A 132 -5.57 0.45 -10.51
C CYS A 132 -5.33 -1.05 -10.64
N MET A 133 -4.54 -1.44 -11.63
CA MET A 133 -4.30 -2.85 -11.93
C MET A 133 -2.85 -3.08 -12.35
N PRO A 134 -2.28 -4.28 -12.09
CA PRO A 134 -1.03 -4.67 -12.71
C PRO A 134 -1.24 -4.98 -14.19
N LYS A 135 -0.31 -4.56 -15.04
CA LYS A 135 -0.28 -4.92 -16.47
C LYS A 135 0.25 -6.34 -16.70
N LYS A 136 1.08 -6.82 -15.77
CA LYS A 136 1.66 -8.16 -15.78
C LYS A 136 1.64 -8.72 -14.36
N GLU A 137 1.42 -10.01 -14.21
CA GLU A 137 1.36 -10.69 -12.89
C GLU A 137 2.69 -10.69 -12.16
N ASP A 138 3.82 -10.63 -12.86
CA ASP A 138 5.18 -10.52 -12.34
C ASP A 138 5.57 -9.10 -11.90
N ALA A 139 4.60 -8.20 -11.82
CA ALA A 139 4.81 -6.78 -11.50
C ALA A 139 5.10 -6.51 -10.02
N GLY A 140 4.89 -7.47 -9.14
CA GLY A 140 5.00 -7.23 -7.71
C GLY A 140 5.20 -8.47 -6.86
N GLY A 141 5.41 -8.26 -5.57
CA GLY A 141 5.53 -9.30 -4.56
C GLY A 141 5.03 -8.81 -3.21
N VAL A 142 4.75 -9.75 -2.34
CA VAL A 142 4.21 -9.49 -0.99
C VAL A 142 5.08 -10.18 0.04
N ILE A 143 5.39 -9.45 1.11
CA ILE A 143 5.98 -9.98 2.34
C ILE A 143 4.88 -10.01 3.39
N ARG A 144 4.68 -11.13 4.06
CA ARG A 144 3.69 -11.32 5.12
C ARG A 144 4.39 -11.66 6.42
N SER A 145 3.98 -11.03 7.51
CA SER A 145 4.38 -11.39 8.86
C SER A 145 3.16 -11.55 9.77
N GLY A 146 3.31 -12.30 10.87
CA GLY A 146 2.25 -12.42 11.87
C GLY A 146 1.93 -11.06 12.47
N TYR A 147 0.66 -10.77 12.69
CA TYR A 147 0.20 -9.58 13.40
C TYR A 147 0.35 -9.81 14.91
N ASN A 148 1.16 -9.00 15.54
CA ASN A 148 1.25 -8.92 17.00
C ASN A 148 0.23 -7.89 17.46
N ALA A 149 -0.92 -8.36 17.97
CA ALA A 149 -1.83 -7.50 18.70
C ALA A 149 -1.12 -7.11 20.01
N GLY A 150 -0.57 -5.90 20.09
CA GLY A 150 -0.02 -5.31 21.29
C GLY A 150 -1.10 -5.06 22.33
#